data_bb00f9e545317ed112a6837a044e3135
#
_entry.id   bb00f9e545317ed112a6837a044e3135
#
_cell.length_a   1.000
_cell.length_b   1.000
_cell.length_c   1.000
_cell.angle_alpha   90.00
_cell.angle_beta   90.00
_cell.angle_gamma   90.00
#
_symmetry.space_group_name_H-M   'P 1'
#
loop_
_entity.id
_entity.type
_entity.pdbx_description
1 polymer ?
#
loop_
_entity_poly.entity_id
_entity_poly.type
_entity_poly.pdbx_seq_one_letter_code
_entity_poly.pdbx_strand_id
1 'polypeptide(L)'
;MNLLMEIQYSSSIDEVCKYLDTSISGLSEKEVKRRLLKNGPNSLKISEISPFLILFRQINNPIIYVLIFAAIISLFLGNTKDFIVILVVILANTLIGFVQEYKAETTTQVLTRLTESKTTVRRGGIELSIPSSMLVEGDIVILREGDIIGADMRLINSANLRVNEATITGESIPVSKNHQVNISDEAEIFDWENMVISSTIVVKGWAEAVVIKTGERVYLAKISAKITEKSPPSPITDALTRFSNKYLIVSVFWILLIGLVMYFESHTVSEILFALLAILVSAVPEGLPIALTMALAVGSLRLSKNHVLTRNLSAVETLGSTTLIASDKTGTITQGKLKVESFFAPDIDNLHRCASWALDWQEGKSSDPLDRAVGEWLGEKLLHFRQNGKVTKFHHFDTTLKYEAATVKNGGEVITYVKGAAETLISQASNPSSEVAKFQNIHDDMAQKGMRVIMLGETKSVGENIKEWRIDIIGCVGFIDPPKSDVLAAVHSTQKAGIRLLMITGDNPLTAKAIATQVGIYHQGQRILIGSEIDKLTDAQLAKALKNTSVIARVTPDHKYRVVKILQKRDV
;
A
#
# COMPACT_ATOMS: atom_id res chain seq x y z
N MET A 1 12.61 -23.77 -10.51
CA MET A 1 12.79 -22.32 -10.45
C MET A 1 12.54 -21.74 -9.07
N ASN A 2 11.94 -22.49 -8.13
CA ASN A 2 11.81 -22.13 -6.71
C ASN A 2 13.10 -22.33 -5.88
N LEU A 3 13.95 -23.28 -6.24
CA LEU A 3 15.21 -23.61 -5.52
C LEU A 3 16.19 -22.42 -5.36
N LEU A 4 16.18 -21.46 -6.30
CA LEU A 4 17.13 -20.32 -6.28
C LEU A 4 16.75 -19.19 -5.29
N MET A 5 15.51 -19.17 -4.75
CA MET A 5 15.14 -18.27 -3.67
C MET A 5 15.34 -18.90 -2.28
N GLU A 6 15.15 -20.21 -2.18
CA GLU A 6 15.25 -20.98 -0.93
C GLU A 6 16.68 -20.96 -0.36
N ILE A 7 17.69 -20.92 -1.22
CA ILE A 7 19.11 -20.94 -0.80
C ILE A 7 19.57 -19.62 -0.16
N GLN A 8 18.93 -18.48 -0.42
CA GLN A 8 19.49 -17.17 -0.04
C GLN A 8 19.17 -16.70 1.37
N TYR A 9 18.03 -17.09 1.95
CA TYR A 9 17.69 -16.76 3.35
C TYR A 9 18.25 -17.79 4.35
N SER A 10 18.43 -19.06 3.93
CA SER A 10 19.02 -20.11 4.75
C SER A 10 20.56 -20.17 4.66
N SER A 11 21.15 -19.63 3.58
CA SER A 11 22.60 -19.62 3.37
C SER A 11 23.33 -18.60 4.24
N SER A 12 24.60 -18.88 4.54
CA SER A 12 25.47 -17.92 5.20
C SER A 12 25.75 -16.69 4.33
N ILE A 13 26.08 -15.56 4.96
CA ILE A 13 26.38 -14.29 4.25
C ILE A 13 27.54 -14.46 3.26
N ASP A 14 28.57 -15.22 3.64
CA ASP A 14 29.73 -15.45 2.81
C ASP A 14 29.37 -16.25 1.53
N GLU A 15 28.50 -17.23 1.65
CA GLU A 15 27.98 -17.99 0.52
C GLU A 15 27.13 -17.11 -0.40
N VAL A 16 26.27 -16.25 0.15
CA VAL A 16 25.45 -15.28 -0.61
C VAL A 16 26.34 -14.30 -1.36
N CYS A 17 27.34 -13.73 -0.70
CA CYS A 17 28.30 -12.81 -1.33
C CYS A 17 29.11 -13.50 -2.43
N LYS A 18 29.55 -14.73 -2.22
CA LYS A 18 30.26 -15.53 -3.22
C LYS A 18 29.37 -15.87 -4.42
N TYR A 19 28.12 -16.24 -4.18
CA TYR A 19 27.14 -16.52 -5.25
C TYR A 19 26.85 -15.28 -6.10
N LEU A 20 26.73 -14.11 -5.45
CA LEU A 20 26.47 -12.84 -6.12
C LEU A 20 27.74 -12.20 -6.70
N ASP A 21 28.91 -12.83 -6.55
CA ASP A 21 30.21 -12.29 -6.99
C ASP A 21 30.36 -10.80 -6.53
N THR A 22 30.22 -10.60 -5.20
CA THR A 22 30.28 -9.29 -4.55
C THR A 22 31.10 -9.36 -3.26
N SER A 23 31.43 -8.21 -2.71
CA SER A 23 32.15 -8.07 -1.45
C SER A 23 31.53 -6.98 -0.58
N ILE A 24 31.86 -6.91 0.69
CA ILE A 24 31.38 -5.90 1.64
C ILE A 24 31.78 -4.47 1.19
N SER A 25 32.84 -4.30 0.40
CA SER A 25 33.21 -3.02 -0.20
C SER A 25 32.32 -2.60 -1.37
N GLY A 26 31.41 -3.50 -1.81
CA GLY A 26 30.50 -3.27 -2.93
C GLY A 26 31.12 -3.50 -4.31
N LEU A 27 30.28 -3.42 -5.32
CA LEU A 27 30.63 -3.65 -6.72
C LEU A 27 31.47 -2.51 -7.30
N SER A 28 32.33 -2.82 -8.29
CA SER A 28 32.99 -1.82 -9.10
C SER A 28 32.00 -1.19 -10.10
N GLU A 29 32.24 0.06 -10.53
CA GLU A 29 31.40 0.75 -11.49
C GLU A 29 31.26 0.00 -12.83
N LYS A 30 32.34 -0.64 -13.26
CA LYS A 30 32.36 -1.47 -14.47
C LYS A 30 31.42 -2.67 -14.36
N GLU A 31 31.42 -3.32 -13.19
CA GLU A 31 30.54 -4.47 -12.93
C GLU A 31 29.08 -4.07 -12.80
N VAL A 32 28.79 -2.93 -12.18
CA VAL A 32 27.44 -2.36 -12.14
C VAL A 32 26.88 -2.11 -13.53
N LYS A 33 27.66 -1.47 -14.41
CA LYS A 33 27.25 -1.24 -15.81
C LYS A 33 26.98 -2.56 -16.54
N ARG A 34 27.82 -3.58 -16.34
CA ARG A 34 27.63 -4.91 -16.92
C ARG A 34 26.33 -5.56 -16.46
N ARG A 35 26.03 -5.52 -15.15
CA ARG A 35 24.81 -6.10 -14.57
C ARG A 35 23.56 -5.35 -15.02
N LEU A 36 23.63 -4.04 -15.09
CA LEU A 36 22.53 -3.19 -15.59
C LEU A 36 22.18 -3.50 -17.06
N LEU A 37 23.19 -3.70 -17.90
CA LEU A 37 22.99 -4.11 -19.29
C LEU A 37 22.41 -5.52 -19.42
N LYS A 38 22.83 -6.45 -18.54
CA LYS A 38 22.38 -7.84 -18.57
C LYS A 38 20.97 -8.03 -18.00
N ASN A 39 20.69 -7.40 -16.89
CA ASN A 39 19.48 -7.65 -16.09
C ASN A 39 18.41 -6.55 -16.26
N GLY A 40 18.75 -5.42 -16.87
CA GLY A 40 17.91 -4.23 -16.96
C GLY A 40 17.86 -3.43 -15.66
N PRO A 41 17.17 -2.28 -15.66
CA PRO A 41 16.99 -1.45 -14.48
C PRO A 41 16.09 -2.14 -13.44
N ASN A 42 16.26 -1.76 -12.17
CA ASN A 42 15.39 -2.20 -11.08
C ASN A 42 14.05 -1.44 -11.13
N SER A 43 13.28 -1.69 -12.15
CA SER A 43 11.93 -1.16 -12.32
C SER A 43 11.04 -2.28 -12.87
N LEU A 44 9.78 -2.26 -12.52
CA LEU A 44 8.79 -3.03 -13.27
C LEU A 44 8.83 -2.49 -14.71
N LYS A 45 8.89 -3.36 -15.71
CA LYS A 45 9.00 -2.94 -17.12
C LYS A 45 7.98 -1.84 -17.45
N ILE A 46 8.42 -0.62 -17.41
CA ILE A 46 7.82 0.44 -18.20
C ILE A 46 8.41 0.23 -19.59
N SER A 47 7.59 -0.26 -20.51
CA SER A 47 8.04 -0.49 -21.89
C SER A 47 8.65 0.82 -22.41
N GLU A 48 9.93 0.77 -22.78
CA GLU A 48 10.55 1.91 -23.45
C GLU A 48 9.73 2.24 -24.70
N ILE A 49 9.41 3.52 -24.85
CA ILE A 49 8.66 4.00 -26.02
C ILE A 49 9.58 3.82 -27.24
N SER A 50 9.32 2.80 -28.02
CA SER A 50 9.95 2.65 -29.33
C SER A 50 9.13 3.44 -30.35
N PRO A 51 9.69 4.52 -30.96
CA PRO A 51 9.00 5.26 -32.02
C PRO A 51 8.56 4.36 -33.17
N PHE A 52 9.37 3.33 -33.48
CA PHE A 52 9.01 2.33 -34.49
C PHE A 52 7.79 1.50 -34.10
N LEU A 53 7.64 1.15 -32.83
CA LEU A 53 6.48 0.38 -32.38
C LEU A 53 5.20 1.23 -32.45
N ILE A 54 5.28 2.51 -32.12
CA ILE A 54 4.16 3.44 -32.27
C ILE A 54 3.77 3.56 -33.74
N LEU A 55 4.75 3.78 -34.62
CA LEU A 55 4.49 3.86 -36.07
C LEU A 55 3.87 2.55 -36.59
N PHE A 56 4.38 1.40 -36.16
CA PHE A 56 3.82 0.10 -36.55
C PHE A 56 2.38 -0.08 -36.05
N ARG A 57 2.06 0.38 -34.86
CA ARG A 57 0.68 0.35 -34.34
C ARG A 57 -0.27 1.21 -35.17
N GLN A 58 0.20 2.37 -35.68
CA GLN A 58 -0.61 3.20 -36.56
C GLN A 58 -0.94 2.47 -37.88
N ILE A 59 0.04 1.77 -38.46
CA ILE A 59 -0.17 1.01 -39.69
C ILE A 59 -1.02 -0.25 -39.46
N ASN A 60 -0.90 -0.87 -38.29
CA ASN A 60 -1.69 -2.04 -37.89
C ASN A 60 -3.09 -1.68 -37.41
N ASN A 61 -3.78 -0.86 -38.16
CA ASN A 61 -5.14 -0.38 -37.92
C ASN A 61 -6.08 -0.93 -39.02
N PRO A 62 -7.23 -1.52 -38.67
CA PRO A 62 -8.22 -2.02 -39.61
C PRO A 62 -8.60 -1.02 -40.72
N ILE A 63 -8.65 0.29 -40.36
CA ILE A 63 -9.00 1.34 -41.30
C ILE A 63 -7.91 1.52 -42.36
N ILE A 64 -6.65 1.49 -41.96
CA ILE A 64 -5.52 1.58 -42.90
C ILE A 64 -5.50 0.37 -43.82
N TYR A 65 -5.87 -0.81 -43.35
CA TYR A 65 -5.99 -1.98 -44.20
C TYR A 65 -7.09 -1.81 -45.28
N VAL A 66 -8.24 -1.22 -44.90
CA VAL A 66 -9.29 -0.91 -45.88
C VAL A 66 -8.84 0.14 -46.87
N LEU A 67 -8.11 1.17 -46.45
CA LEU A 67 -7.55 2.19 -47.33
C LEU A 67 -6.48 1.61 -48.27
N ILE A 68 -5.61 0.73 -47.78
CA ILE A 68 -4.61 0.03 -48.62
C ILE A 68 -5.33 -0.83 -49.65
N PHE A 69 -6.37 -1.57 -49.23
CA PHE A 69 -7.16 -2.38 -50.15
C PHE A 69 -7.82 -1.52 -51.23
N ALA A 70 -8.38 -0.38 -50.87
CA ALA A 70 -8.96 0.58 -51.82
C ALA A 70 -7.91 1.17 -52.77
N ALA A 71 -6.73 1.52 -52.26
CA ALA A 71 -5.61 2.00 -53.08
C ALA A 71 -5.20 0.97 -54.11
N ILE A 72 -5.13 -0.30 -53.73
CA ILE A 72 -4.82 -1.40 -54.63
C ILE A 72 -5.89 -1.53 -55.71
N ILE A 73 -7.16 -1.51 -55.37
CA ILE A 73 -8.29 -1.55 -56.34
C ILE A 73 -8.20 -0.39 -57.30
N SER A 74 -7.98 0.84 -56.78
CA SER A 74 -7.86 2.05 -57.62
C SER A 74 -6.73 1.91 -58.67
N LEU A 75 -5.61 1.34 -58.25
CA LEU A 75 -4.48 1.07 -59.15
C LEU A 75 -4.85 0.06 -60.24
N PHE A 76 -5.55 -1.03 -59.88
CA PHE A 76 -6.00 -2.07 -60.83
C PHE A 76 -7.04 -1.51 -61.82
N LEU A 77 -7.87 -0.56 -61.41
CA LEU A 77 -8.87 0.12 -62.29
C LEU A 77 -8.25 1.23 -63.15
N GLY A 78 -6.91 1.45 -63.06
CA GLY A 78 -6.20 2.46 -63.84
C GLY A 78 -6.34 3.90 -63.33
N ASN A 79 -6.95 4.11 -62.18
CA ASN A 79 -7.21 5.43 -61.60
C ASN A 79 -6.03 5.91 -60.76
N THR A 80 -4.91 6.26 -61.38
CA THR A 80 -3.68 6.70 -60.67
C THR A 80 -3.86 7.95 -59.81
N LYS A 81 -4.78 8.86 -60.16
CA LYS A 81 -5.08 10.06 -59.36
C LYS A 81 -5.67 9.69 -58.01
N ASP A 82 -6.61 8.79 -58.03
CA ASP A 82 -7.32 8.35 -56.81
C ASP A 82 -6.38 7.53 -55.92
N PHE A 83 -5.53 6.69 -56.48
CA PHE A 83 -4.46 5.99 -55.74
C PHE A 83 -3.56 6.98 -55.02
N ILE A 84 -3.12 8.06 -55.65
CA ILE A 84 -2.26 9.08 -55.03
C ILE A 84 -2.99 9.78 -53.87
N VAL A 85 -4.26 10.15 -54.05
CA VAL A 85 -5.08 10.79 -53.02
C VAL A 85 -5.20 9.87 -51.81
N ILE A 86 -5.53 8.60 -51.99
CA ILE A 86 -5.66 7.64 -50.90
C ILE A 86 -4.30 7.47 -50.19
N LEU A 87 -3.21 7.41 -50.90
CA LEU A 87 -1.85 7.29 -50.33
C LEU A 87 -1.51 8.50 -49.48
N VAL A 88 -1.86 9.73 -49.93
CA VAL A 88 -1.67 10.96 -49.14
C VAL A 88 -2.50 10.92 -47.87
N VAL A 89 -3.74 10.44 -47.91
CA VAL A 89 -4.60 10.27 -46.73
C VAL A 89 -4.00 9.27 -45.76
N ILE A 90 -3.51 8.12 -46.23
CA ILE A 90 -2.84 7.13 -45.37
C ILE A 90 -1.63 7.75 -44.65
N LEU A 91 -0.77 8.45 -45.40
CA LEU A 91 0.42 9.09 -44.87
C LEU A 91 0.05 10.18 -43.83
N ALA A 92 -0.94 11.03 -44.13
CA ALA A 92 -1.39 12.09 -43.23
C ALA A 92 -1.95 11.52 -41.94
N ASN A 93 -2.84 10.53 -42.00
CA ASN A 93 -3.41 9.88 -40.81
C ASN A 93 -2.33 9.19 -39.98
N THR A 94 -1.44 8.43 -40.62
CA THR A 94 -0.33 7.76 -39.92
C THR A 94 0.58 8.77 -39.20
N LEU A 95 0.90 9.89 -39.85
CA LEU A 95 1.77 10.92 -39.27
C LEU A 95 1.07 11.65 -38.11
N ILE A 96 -0.17 12.02 -38.27
CA ILE A 96 -0.97 12.68 -37.22
C ILE A 96 -1.09 11.76 -36.01
N GLY A 97 -1.51 10.50 -36.22
CA GLY A 97 -1.66 9.51 -35.17
C GLY A 97 -0.33 9.24 -34.45
N PHE A 98 0.77 9.12 -35.19
CA PHE A 98 2.11 8.95 -34.62
C PHE A 98 2.50 10.12 -33.70
N VAL A 99 2.36 11.36 -34.17
CA VAL A 99 2.72 12.56 -33.38
C VAL A 99 1.89 12.65 -32.11
N GLN A 100 0.60 12.34 -32.19
CA GLN A 100 -0.32 12.39 -31.06
C GLN A 100 0.01 11.31 -30.02
N GLU A 101 0.18 10.05 -30.44
CA GLU A 101 0.50 8.94 -29.53
C GLU A 101 1.90 9.13 -28.91
N TYR A 102 2.89 9.57 -29.68
CA TYR A 102 4.22 9.87 -29.18
C TYR A 102 4.22 10.96 -28.10
N LYS A 103 3.45 12.05 -28.29
CA LYS A 103 3.31 13.09 -27.26
C LYS A 103 2.60 12.56 -26.01
N ALA A 104 1.56 11.75 -26.14
CA ALA A 104 0.84 11.18 -25.01
C ALA A 104 1.75 10.27 -24.18
N GLU A 105 2.50 9.37 -24.81
CA GLU A 105 3.42 8.45 -24.14
C GLU A 105 4.60 9.16 -23.48
N THR A 106 5.22 10.16 -24.14
CA THR A 106 6.33 10.93 -23.55
C THR A 106 5.88 11.72 -22.33
N THR A 107 4.67 12.28 -22.31
CA THR A 107 4.13 12.99 -21.14
C THR A 107 3.96 12.04 -19.95
N THR A 108 3.51 10.81 -20.19
CA THR A 108 3.36 9.79 -19.15
C THR A 108 4.70 9.37 -18.55
N GLN A 109 5.76 9.23 -19.37
CA GLN A 109 7.10 8.88 -18.86
C GLN A 109 7.69 9.96 -17.94
N VAL A 110 7.52 11.25 -18.27
CA VAL A 110 8.00 12.35 -17.42
C VAL A 110 7.37 12.27 -16.03
N LEU A 111 6.07 11.98 -15.94
CA LEU A 111 5.38 11.85 -14.64
C LEU A 111 5.93 10.69 -13.80
N THR A 112 6.25 9.56 -14.42
CA THR A 112 6.79 8.39 -13.72
C THR A 112 8.18 8.66 -13.12
N ARG A 113 9.03 9.43 -13.80
CA ARG A 113 10.37 9.79 -13.29
C ARG A 113 10.35 10.72 -12.09
N LEU A 114 9.31 11.54 -11.91
CA LEU A 114 9.19 12.47 -10.78
C LEU A 114 8.91 11.78 -9.44
N THR A 115 8.54 10.51 -9.43
CA THR A 115 8.16 9.73 -8.23
C THR A 115 9.23 8.74 -7.78
N GLU A 116 10.43 8.79 -8.34
CA GLU A 116 11.48 7.80 -8.09
C GLU A 116 12.14 7.99 -6.71
N SER A 117 12.17 6.91 -5.90
CA SER A 117 12.87 6.91 -4.61
C SER A 117 14.38 6.82 -4.79
N LYS A 118 15.14 7.36 -3.82
CA LYS A 118 16.60 7.25 -3.77
C LYS A 118 17.01 6.23 -2.72
N THR A 119 18.11 5.55 -2.96
CA THR A 119 18.69 4.53 -2.06
C THR A 119 20.19 4.79 -1.90
N THR A 120 20.71 4.64 -0.68
CA THR A 120 22.15 4.75 -0.41
C THR A 120 22.83 3.41 -0.61
N VAL A 121 23.83 3.36 -1.48
CA VAL A 121 24.60 2.15 -1.78
C VAL A 121 26.09 2.38 -1.49
N ARG A 122 26.81 1.28 -1.19
CA ARG A 122 28.26 1.27 -1.16
C ARG A 122 28.79 0.59 -2.42
N ARG A 123 29.57 1.32 -3.24
CA ARG A 123 30.22 0.81 -4.44
C ARG A 123 31.69 1.22 -4.42
N GLY A 124 32.59 0.23 -4.60
CA GLY A 124 34.04 0.47 -4.53
C GLY A 124 34.50 1.11 -3.22
N GLY A 125 33.85 0.83 -2.09
CA GLY A 125 34.13 1.38 -0.76
C GLY A 125 33.54 2.78 -0.50
N ILE A 126 32.86 3.42 -1.46
CA ILE A 126 32.30 4.75 -1.33
C ILE A 126 30.77 4.67 -1.22
N GLU A 127 30.19 5.44 -0.30
CA GLU A 127 28.74 5.57 -0.16
C GLU A 127 28.19 6.58 -1.17
N LEU A 128 27.19 6.17 -1.94
CA LEU A 128 26.57 6.95 -3.02
C LEU A 128 25.06 6.89 -2.89
N SER A 129 24.37 8.02 -3.05
CA SER A 129 22.92 8.05 -3.17
C SER A 129 22.54 7.95 -4.65
N ILE A 130 21.82 6.88 -5.00
CA ILE A 130 21.40 6.59 -6.37
C ILE A 130 19.87 6.46 -6.46
N PRO A 131 19.26 6.68 -7.64
CA PRO A 131 17.88 6.27 -7.89
C PRO A 131 17.71 4.76 -7.65
N SER A 132 16.61 4.36 -7.01
CA SER A 132 16.37 2.92 -6.71
C SER A 132 16.29 2.06 -7.97
N SER A 133 15.93 2.64 -9.13
CA SER A 133 15.97 1.96 -10.43
C SER A 133 17.37 1.54 -10.89
N MET A 134 18.40 2.16 -10.33
CA MET A 134 19.81 1.88 -10.65
C MET A 134 20.44 0.79 -9.75
N LEU A 135 19.64 0.18 -8.87
CA LEU A 135 20.08 -0.96 -8.06
C LEU A 135 20.31 -2.19 -8.94
N VAL A 136 21.39 -2.92 -8.64
CA VAL A 136 21.72 -4.21 -9.29
C VAL A 136 21.93 -5.30 -8.25
N GLU A 137 21.70 -6.55 -8.61
CA GLU A 137 22.01 -7.70 -7.74
C GLU A 137 23.49 -7.66 -7.34
N GLY A 138 23.77 -7.82 -6.04
CA GLY A 138 25.12 -7.73 -5.46
C GLY A 138 25.50 -6.32 -4.97
N ASP A 139 24.67 -5.28 -5.15
CA ASP A 139 24.91 -3.99 -4.50
C ASP A 139 24.81 -4.10 -2.98
N ILE A 140 25.66 -3.39 -2.27
CA ILE A 140 25.57 -3.23 -0.82
C ILE A 140 24.77 -1.96 -0.52
N VAL A 141 23.62 -2.13 0.13
CA VAL A 141 22.69 -1.04 0.47
C VAL A 141 22.80 -0.73 1.96
N ILE A 142 22.80 0.55 2.28
CA ILE A 142 22.77 1.06 3.65
C ILE A 142 21.36 1.56 3.93
N LEU A 143 20.68 0.90 4.87
CA LEU A 143 19.31 1.17 5.27
C LEU A 143 19.29 1.96 6.57
N ARG A 144 18.52 3.03 6.60
CA ARG A 144 18.31 3.91 7.75
C ARG A 144 16.83 4.13 8.00
N GLU A 145 16.49 4.59 9.19
CA GLU A 145 15.12 4.94 9.55
C GLU A 145 14.50 5.92 8.53
N GLY A 146 13.31 5.58 8.01
CA GLY A 146 12.60 6.33 6.98
C GLY A 146 12.85 5.86 5.55
N ASP A 147 13.84 5.00 5.31
CA ASP A 147 14.16 4.52 3.96
C ASP A 147 13.10 3.55 3.44
N ILE A 148 12.76 3.69 2.16
CA ILE A 148 11.97 2.72 1.41
C ILE A 148 12.92 1.68 0.81
N ILE A 149 12.66 0.42 1.07
CA ILE A 149 13.46 -0.70 0.57
C ILE A 149 13.16 -0.91 -0.91
N GLY A 150 14.17 -0.64 -1.76
CA GLY A 150 14.01 -0.61 -3.22
C GLY A 150 14.10 -1.97 -3.92
N ALA A 151 14.59 -3.02 -3.24
CA ALA A 151 14.81 -4.35 -3.81
C ALA A 151 14.74 -5.41 -2.70
N ASP A 152 14.69 -6.70 -3.05
CA ASP A 152 14.80 -7.76 -2.05
C ASP A 152 16.27 -7.94 -1.64
N MET A 153 16.55 -7.91 -0.34
CA MET A 153 17.91 -7.87 0.19
C MET A 153 18.10 -8.83 1.36
N ARG A 154 19.31 -9.39 1.45
CA ARG A 154 19.80 -10.18 2.58
C ARG A 154 20.60 -9.28 3.53
N LEU A 155 20.24 -9.28 4.81
CA LEU A 155 20.95 -8.49 5.82
C LEU A 155 22.38 -9.04 6.03
N ILE A 156 23.37 -8.14 5.99
CA ILE A 156 24.78 -8.42 6.32
C ILE A 156 25.04 -8.05 7.77
N ASN A 157 24.55 -6.86 8.16
CA ASN A 157 24.66 -6.34 9.51
C ASN A 157 23.40 -5.57 9.87
N SER A 158 22.99 -5.60 11.14
CA SER A 158 21.79 -4.85 11.57
C SER A 158 21.88 -4.51 13.05
N ALA A 159 21.36 -3.33 13.42
CA ALA A 159 21.24 -2.88 14.79
C ALA A 159 19.81 -2.35 15.03
N ASN A 160 19.05 -3.03 15.88
CA ASN A 160 17.67 -2.69 16.26
C ASN A 160 16.76 -2.42 15.06
N LEU A 161 16.95 -3.17 13.96
CA LEU A 161 16.20 -2.96 12.73
C LEU A 161 14.75 -3.42 12.89
N ARG A 162 13.82 -2.52 12.59
CA ARG A 162 12.40 -2.83 12.46
C ARG A 162 11.87 -2.32 11.13
N VAL A 163 11.11 -3.16 10.45
CA VAL A 163 10.59 -2.90 9.11
C VAL A 163 9.07 -3.03 9.13
N ASN A 164 8.39 -2.04 8.57
CA ASN A 164 6.95 -2.13 8.31
C ASN A 164 6.73 -2.92 7.02
N GLU A 165 6.19 -4.10 7.15
CA GLU A 165 5.88 -5.03 6.06
C GLU A 165 4.39 -5.03 5.69
N ALA A 166 3.64 -4.00 6.06
CA ALA A 166 2.20 -3.89 5.79
C ALA A 166 1.84 -4.07 4.30
N THR A 167 2.74 -3.70 3.40
CA THR A 167 2.57 -3.88 1.95
C THR A 167 2.49 -5.37 1.54
N ILE A 168 3.07 -6.26 2.34
CA ILE A 168 3.15 -7.70 2.08
C ILE A 168 2.17 -8.46 2.98
N THR A 169 2.21 -8.17 4.28
CA THR A 169 1.45 -8.89 5.32
C THR A 169 0.06 -8.30 5.53
N GLY A 170 -0.16 -7.03 5.17
CA GLY A 170 -1.35 -6.26 5.51
C GLY A 170 -1.37 -5.79 6.98
N GLU A 171 -0.36 -6.14 7.79
CA GLU A 171 -0.27 -5.75 9.19
C GLU A 171 0.64 -4.53 9.37
N SER A 172 0.16 -3.52 10.09
CA SER A 172 0.91 -2.26 10.31
C SER A 172 1.93 -2.34 11.46
N ILE A 173 2.04 -3.49 12.14
CA ILE A 173 2.99 -3.68 13.24
C ILE A 173 4.37 -3.93 12.65
N PRO A 174 5.39 -3.11 12.97
CA PRO A 174 6.74 -3.32 12.46
C PRO A 174 7.37 -4.61 12.98
N VAL A 175 7.91 -5.40 12.06
CA VAL A 175 8.58 -6.68 12.36
C VAL A 175 10.05 -6.43 12.67
N SER A 176 10.56 -7.12 13.68
CA SER A 176 12.00 -7.09 14.02
C SER A 176 12.80 -7.90 13.01
N LYS A 177 13.90 -7.35 12.51
CA LYS A 177 14.82 -8.02 11.57
C LYS A 177 16.21 -8.13 12.16
N ASN A 178 16.81 -9.31 12.00
CA ASN A 178 18.11 -9.61 12.57
C ASN A 178 18.97 -10.44 11.60
N HIS A 179 20.16 -9.95 11.28
CA HIS A 179 21.10 -10.60 10.37
C HIS A 179 21.65 -11.94 10.88
N GLN A 180 21.65 -12.17 12.21
CA GLN A 180 22.24 -13.35 12.84
C GLN A 180 21.32 -14.57 12.91
N VAL A 181 20.04 -14.41 12.57
CA VAL A 181 19.07 -15.50 12.64
C VAL A 181 19.30 -16.48 11.50
N ASN A 182 19.48 -17.75 11.85
CA ASN A 182 19.48 -18.84 10.87
C ASN A 182 18.05 -19.31 10.63
N ILE A 183 17.64 -19.29 9.38
CA ILE A 183 16.29 -19.62 8.94
C ILE A 183 16.32 -20.98 8.26
N SER A 184 15.33 -21.83 8.55
CA SER A 184 15.21 -23.16 7.93
C SER A 184 14.79 -23.06 6.47
N ASP A 185 15.14 -24.07 5.66
CA ASP A 185 14.78 -24.12 4.23
C ASP A 185 13.27 -24.18 3.97
N GLU A 186 12.45 -24.52 4.97
CA GLU A 186 10.99 -24.62 4.89
C GLU A 186 10.27 -23.38 5.45
N ALA A 187 10.99 -22.31 5.84
CA ALA A 187 10.42 -21.13 6.47
C ALA A 187 9.56 -20.32 5.48
N GLU A 188 8.38 -19.89 5.94
CA GLU A 188 7.53 -18.98 5.18
C GLU A 188 8.11 -17.57 5.17
N ILE A 189 7.66 -16.71 4.24
CA ILE A 189 8.18 -15.34 4.07
C ILE A 189 8.04 -14.49 5.34
N PHE A 190 7.03 -14.77 6.15
CA PHE A 190 6.78 -14.05 7.41
C PHE A 190 7.86 -14.34 8.47
N ASP A 191 8.57 -15.46 8.33
CA ASP A 191 9.63 -15.89 9.23
C ASP A 191 11.03 -15.43 8.76
N TRP A 192 11.12 -14.70 7.64
CA TRP A 192 12.41 -14.24 7.10
C TRP A 192 12.96 -13.04 7.85
N GLU A 193 13.40 -13.26 9.08
CA GLU A 193 13.96 -12.19 9.93
C GLU A 193 15.28 -11.63 9.41
N ASN A 194 16.03 -12.39 8.63
CA ASN A 194 17.33 -12.01 8.09
C ASN A 194 17.25 -11.37 6.68
N MET A 195 16.05 -11.11 6.20
CA MET A 195 15.80 -10.48 4.90
C MET A 195 14.87 -9.28 5.01
N VAL A 196 15.03 -8.36 4.07
CA VAL A 196 14.11 -7.24 3.86
C VAL A 196 13.61 -7.25 2.42
N ILE A 197 12.33 -6.95 2.25
CA ILE A 197 11.60 -7.12 1.00
C ILE A 197 11.30 -5.76 0.36
N SER A 198 11.33 -5.71 -0.96
CA SER A 198 11.03 -4.51 -1.75
C SER A 198 9.67 -3.89 -1.38
N SER A 199 9.60 -2.56 -1.39
CA SER A 199 8.41 -1.75 -1.09
C SER A 199 7.96 -1.76 0.38
N THR A 200 8.80 -2.24 1.29
CA THR A 200 8.63 -2.09 2.74
C THR A 200 9.43 -0.88 3.26
N ILE A 201 9.19 -0.44 4.49
CA ILE A 201 9.77 0.79 5.04
C ILE A 201 10.50 0.49 6.34
N VAL A 202 11.73 1.02 6.46
CA VAL A 202 12.50 0.97 7.72
C VAL A 202 11.88 1.94 8.73
N VAL A 203 11.33 1.40 9.83
CA VAL A 203 10.68 2.20 10.87
C VAL A 203 11.64 2.57 11.98
N LYS A 204 12.66 1.72 12.22
CA LYS A 204 13.66 1.94 13.28
C LYS A 204 14.94 1.20 12.96
N GLY A 205 16.06 1.76 13.43
CA GLY A 205 17.36 1.12 13.38
C GLY A 205 18.12 1.33 12.10
N TRP A 206 19.11 0.48 11.89
CA TRP A 206 20.07 0.58 10.81
C TRP A 206 20.47 -0.82 10.32
N ALA A 207 20.75 -0.93 9.02
CA ALA A 207 21.31 -2.17 8.48
C ALA A 207 22.20 -1.94 7.24
N GLU A 208 23.08 -2.91 7.01
CA GLU A 208 23.74 -3.15 5.73
C GLU A 208 23.16 -4.42 5.12
N ALA A 209 22.81 -4.36 3.85
CA ALA A 209 22.17 -5.47 3.15
C ALA A 209 22.74 -5.62 1.73
N VAL A 210 22.81 -6.86 1.24
CA VAL A 210 23.16 -7.14 -0.14
C VAL A 210 21.90 -7.38 -0.96
N VAL A 211 21.80 -6.72 -2.13
CA VAL A 211 20.69 -6.88 -3.07
C VAL A 211 20.72 -8.27 -3.70
N ILE A 212 19.63 -9.01 -3.53
CA ILE A 212 19.49 -10.37 -4.06
C ILE A 212 18.69 -10.38 -5.35
N LYS A 213 17.58 -9.62 -5.41
CA LYS A 213 16.66 -9.58 -6.55
C LYS A 213 16.25 -8.15 -6.86
N THR A 214 16.12 -7.86 -8.15
CA THR A 214 15.72 -6.56 -8.69
C THR A 214 14.63 -6.71 -9.75
N GLY A 215 13.86 -5.64 -9.99
CA GLY A 215 12.87 -5.51 -11.04
C GLY A 215 11.75 -6.55 -10.95
N GLU A 216 11.45 -7.24 -12.05
CA GLU A 216 10.36 -8.25 -12.09
C GLU A 216 10.65 -9.51 -11.25
N ARG A 217 11.87 -9.64 -10.72
CA ARG A 217 12.28 -10.81 -9.92
C ARG A 217 12.08 -10.64 -8.43
N VAL A 218 11.75 -9.42 -7.94
CA VAL A 218 11.43 -9.20 -6.52
C VAL A 218 10.16 -9.96 -6.14
N TYR A 219 10.06 -10.30 -4.87
CA TYR A 219 8.94 -11.09 -4.35
C TYR A 219 7.57 -10.44 -4.63
N LEU A 220 7.48 -9.14 -4.40
CA LEU A 220 6.24 -8.39 -4.63
C LEU A 220 5.82 -8.39 -6.11
N ALA A 221 6.77 -8.34 -7.04
CA ALA A 221 6.48 -8.42 -8.48
C ALA A 221 5.87 -9.76 -8.86
N LYS A 222 6.33 -10.86 -8.24
CA LYS A 222 5.77 -12.21 -8.48
C LYS A 222 4.34 -12.35 -7.95
N ILE A 223 4.04 -11.75 -6.79
CA ILE A 223 2.67 -11.70 -6.26
C ILE A 223 1.80 -10.85 -7.19
N SER A 224 2.28 -9.66 -7.56
CA SER A 224 1.57 -8.77 -8.48
C SER A 224 1.29 -9.43 -9.84
N ALA A 225 2.23 -10.19 -10.39
CA ALA A 225 2.04 -10.92 -11.65
C ALA A 225 0.95 -12.00 -11.54
N LYS A 226 0.77 -12.63 -10.38
CA LYS A 226 -0.33 -13.57 -10.13
C LYS A 226 -1.69 -12.85 -9.93
N ILE A 227 -1.66 -11.59 -9.46
CA ILE A 227 -2.85 -10.76 -9.22
C ILE A 227 -3.19 -9.91 -10.46
N THR A 228 -2.33 -9.86 -11.48
CA THR A 228 -2.57 -9.09 -12.71
C THR A 228 -3.66 -9.73 -13.60
N GLU A 229 -4.86 -9.90 -13.05
CA GLU A 229 -6.05 -9.61 -13.82
C GLU A 229 -5.92 -8.15 -14.26
N LYS A 230 -5.93 -7.90 -15.56
CA LYS A 230 -5.89 -6.56 -16.16
C LYS A 230 -6.78 -5.64 -15.33
N SER A 231 -6.23 -4.56 -14.80
CA SER A 231 -7.05 -3.55 -14.11
C SER A 231 -8.27 -3.28 -14.99
N PRO A 232 -9.49 -3.29 -14.44
CA PRO A 232 -10.66 -3.04 -15.24
C PRO A 232 -10.47 -1.71 -15.99
N PRO A 233 -10.87 -1.63 -17.26
CA PRO A 233 -10.75 -0.39 -18.03
C PRO A 233 -11.47 0.72 -17.27
N SER A 234 -10.97 1.95 -17.38
CA SER A 234 -11.61 3.08 -16.74
C SER A 234 -13.05 3.26 -17.26
N PRO A 235 -13.99 3.75 -16.44
CA PRO A 235 -15.39 3.90 -16.82
C PRO A 235 -15.59 4.67 -18.13
N ILE A 236 -14.81 5.74 -18.35
CA ILE A 236 -14.89 6.53 -19.60
C ILE A 236 -14.33 5.74 -20.78
N THR A 237 -13.18 5.05 -20.60
CA THR A 237 -12.60 4.22 -21.67
C THR A 237 -13.57 3.13 -22.10
N ASP A 238 -14.25 2.48 -21.14
CA ASP A 238 -15.25 1.46 -21.43
C ASP A 238 -16.50 2.05 -22.09
N ALA A 239 -16.97 3.21 -21.63
CA ALA A 239 -18.09 3.94 -22.25
C ALA A 239 -17.76 4.38 -23.69
N LEU A 240 -16.53 4.87 -23.92
CA LEU A 240 -16.05 5.25 -25.26
C LEU A 240 -15.95 4.04 -26.19
N THR A 241 -15.44 2.93 -25.70
CA THR A 241 -15.35 1.69 -26.49
C THR A 241 -16.76 1.21 -26.88
N ARG A 242 -17.71 1.21 -25.96
CA ARG A 242 -19.11 0.87 -26.24
C ARG A 242 -19.76 1.84 -27.24
N PHE A 243 -19.50 3.13 -27.07
CA PHE A 243 -19.97 4.15 -28.00
C PHE A 243 -19.39 3.95 -29.40
N SER A 244 -18.06 3.79 -29.51
CA SER A 244 -17.37 3.59 -30.79
C SER A 244 -17.88 2.34 -31.51
N ASN A 245 -18.10 1.23 -30.79
CA ASN A 245 -18.65 0.01 -31.39
C ASN A 245 -20.08 0.20 -31.92
N LYS A 246 -20.95 0.87 -31.14
CA LYS A 246 -22.31 1.18 -31.60
C LYS A 246 -22.30 2.11 -32.80
N TYR A 247 -21.47 3.15 -32.74
CA TYR A 247 -21.32 4.12 -33.81
C TYR A 247 -20.81 3.46 -35.10
N LEU A 248 -19.83 2.54 -34.98
CA LEU A 248 -19.34 1.79 -36.14
C LEU A 248 -20.44 0.95 -36.79
N ILE A 249 -21.25 0.24 -36.00
CA ILE A 249 -22.38 -0.55 -36.54
C ILE A 249 -23.36 0.33 -37.30
N VAL A 250 -23.75 1.47 -36.71
CA VAL A 250 -24.67 2.42 -37.34
C VAL A 250 -24.05 3.00 -38.62
N SER A 251 -22.75 3.35 -38.57
CA SER A 251 -22.04 3.89 -39.76
C SER A 251 -21.97 2.87 -40.89
N VAL A 252 -21.64 1.61 -40.58
CA VAL A 252 -21.63 0.53 -41.61
C VAL A 252 -23.00 0.35 -42.23
N PHE A 253 -24.09 0.41 -41.46
CA PHE A 253 -25.45 0.34 -41.98
C PHE A 253 -25.72 1.47 -43.00
N TRP A 254 -25.40 2.72 -42.65
CA TRP A 254 -25.60 3.87 -43.54
C TRP A 254 -24.70 3.81 -44.76
N ILE A 255 -23.45 3.37 -44.63
CA ILE A 255 -22.52 3.16 -45.76
C ILE A 255 -23.12 2.18 -46.75
N LEU A 256 -23.60 1.02 -46.28
CA LEU A 256 -24.22 0.02 -47.15
C LEU A 256 -25.50 0.55 -47.82
N LEU A 257 -26.33 1.31 -47.11
CA LEU A 257 -27.53 1.92 -47.65
C LEU A 257 -27.20 2.94 -48.75
N ILE A 258 -26.20 3.81 -48.52
CA ILE A 258 -25.75 4.78 -49.52
C ILE A 258 -25.19 4.05 -50.76
N GLY A 259 -24.39 3.01 -50.56
CA GLY A 259 -23.88 2.18 -51.68
C GLY A 259 -24.99 1.54 -52.50
N LEU A 260 -26.06 1.08 -51.82
CA LEU A 260 -27.25 0.53 -52.50
C LEU A 260 -28.00 1.58 -53.33
N VAL A 261 -28.18 2.78 -52.78
CA VAL A 261 -28.81 3.89 -53.49
C VAL A 261 -28.00 4.29 -54.73
N MET A 262 -26.68 4.47 -54.56
CA MET A 262 -25.80 4.80 -55.69
C MET A 262 -25.80 3.70 -56.78
N TYR A 263 -25.92 2.43 -56.40
CA TYR A 263 -26.05 1.33 -57.35
C TYR A 263 -27.33 1.43 -58.19
N PHE A 264 -28.48 1.79 -57.56
CA PHE A 264 -29.74 1.99 -58.25
C PHE A 264 -29.73 3.25 -59.14
N GLU A 265 -28.93 4.25 -58.79
CA GLU A 265 -28.74 5.47 -59.59
C GLU A 265 -27.75 5.24 -60.78
N SER A 266 -27.33 3.99 -61.01
CA SER A 266 -26.44 3.58 -62.08
C SER A 266 -25.04 4.21 -62.07
N HIS A 267 -24.53 4.55 -60.89
CA HIS A 267 -23.13 4.94 -60.71
C HIS A 267 -22.18 3.77 -61.00
N THR A 268 -21.02 4.10 -61.45
CA THR A 268 -19.97 3.08 -61.69
C THR A 268 -19.47 2.48 -60.38
N VAL A 269 -19.03 1.22 -60.39
CA VAL A 269 -18.51 0.52 -59.22
C VAL A 269 -17.34 1.29 -58.57
N SER A 270 -16.53 1.97 -59.36
CA SER A 270 -15.46 2.83 -58.88
C SER A 270 -15.97 4.05 -58.10
N GLU A 271 -16.97 4.75 -58.60
CA GLU A 271 -17.57 5.90 -57.90
C GLU A 271 -18.20 5.49 -56.57
N ILE A 272 -18.95 4.38 -56.58
CA ILE A 272 -19.53 3.81 -55.36
C ILE A 272 -18.46 3.49 -54.34
N LEU A 273 -17.40 2.75 -54.72
CA LEU A 273 -16.29 2.40 -53.83
C LEU A 273 -15.62 3.65 -53.23
N PHE A 274 -15.35 4.67 -54.04
CA PHE A 274 -14.74 5.92 -53.53
C PHE A 274 -15.65 6.68 -52.56
N ALA A 275 -16.91 6.80 -52.86
CA ALA A 275 -17.88 7.45 -51.98
C ALA A 275 -17.97 6.72 -50.63
N LEU A 276 -18.07 5.37 -50.65
CA LEU A 276 -18.15 4.56 -49.44
C LEU A 276 -16.87 4.64 -48.61
N LEU A 277 -15.70 4.65 -49.25
CA LEU A 277 -14.42 4.80 -48.57
C LEU A 277 -14.25 6.18 -47.96
N ALA A 278 -14.62 7.25 -48.65
CA ALA A 278 -14.59 8.61 -48.11
C ALA A 278 -15.49 8.75 -46.87
N ILE A 279 -16.68 8.17 -46.93
CA ILE A 279 -17.62 8.15 -45.80
C ILE A 279 -17.06 7.30 -44.63
N LEU A 280 -16.49 6.13 -44.91
CA LEU A 280 -15.90 5.24 -43.92
C LEU A 280 -14.79 5.94 -43.15
N VAL A 281 -13.85 6.60 -43.85
CA VAL A 281 -12.74 7.36 -43.25
C VAL A 281 -13.26 8.50 -42.39
N SER A 282 -14.26 9.24 -42.87
CA SER A 282 -14.87 10.35 -42.12
C SER A 282 -15.70 9.88 -40.93
N ALA A 283 -16.24 8.66 -40.98
CA ALA A 283 -17.08 8.10 -39.93
C ALA A 283 -16.32 7.63 -38.68
N VAL A 284 -15.02 7.38 -38.77
CA VAL A 284 -14.28 6.84 -37.60
C VAL A 284 -13.76 7.97 -36.73
N PRO A 285 -14.17 8.04 -35.44
CA PRO A 285 -13.74 9.10 -34.52
C PRO A 285 -12.34 8.82 -33.95
N GLU A 286 -11.30 8.78 -34.81
CA GLU A 286 -9.91 8.45 -34.41
C GLU A 286 -9.33 9.42 -33.38
N GLY A 287 -9.77 10.68 -33.38
CA GLY A 287 -9.31 11.70 -32.45
C GLY A 287 -9.80 11.53 -31.01
N LEU A 288 -10.87 10.75 -30.78
CA LEU A 288 -11.53 10.70 -29.49
C LEU A 288 -10.69 10.05 -28.38
N PRO A 289 -10.06 8.86 -28.56
CA PRO A 289 -9.16 8.28 -27.56
C PRO A 289 -7.95 9.17 -27.27
N ILE A 290 -7.44 9.85 -28.28
CA ILE A 290 -6.27 10.71 -28.17
C ILE A 290 -6.60 11.98 -27.40
N ALA A 291 -7.74 12.61 -27.72
CA ALA A 291 -8.25 13.78 -26.98
C ALA A 291 -8.46 13.45 -25.50
N LEU A 292 -9.00 12.27 -25.17
CA LEU A 292 -9.13 11.79 -23.80
C LEU A 292 -7.75 11.65 -23.11
N THR A 293 -6.81 10.96 -23.73
CA THR A 293 -5.46 10.77 -23.17
C THR A 293 -4.77 12.11 -22.91
N MET A 294 -4.88 13.06 -23.85
CA MET A 294 -4.34 14.41 -23.66
C MET A 294 -5.04 15.17 -22.52
N ALA A 295 -6.36 15.09 -22.42
CA ALA A 295 -7.11 15.72 -21.33
C ALA A 295 -6.70 15.16 -19.96
N LEU A 296 -6.54 13.83 -19.86
CA LEU A 296 -6.06 13.17 -18.63
C LEU A 296 -4.62 13.53 -18.31
N ALA A 297 -3.74 13.62 -19.31
CA ALA A 297 -2.35 14.04 -19.12
C ALA A 297 -2.27 15.49 -18.60
N VAL A 298 -3.03 16.42 -19.17
CA VAL A 298 -3.12 17.81 -18.69
C VAL A 298 -3.71 17.86 -17.28
N GLY A 299 -4.73 17.05 -16.99
CA GLY A 299 -5.31 16.90 -15.65
C GLY A 299 -4.26 16.43 -14.63
N SER A 300 -3.50 15.38 -14.97
CA SER A 300 -2.41 14.86 -14.13
C SER A 300 -1.32 15.91 -13.87
N LEU A 301 -0.93 16.69 -14.88
CA LEU A 301 0.02 17.79 -14.72
C LEU A 301 -0.50 18.90 -13.79
N ARG A 302 -1.80 19.24 -13.87
CA ARG A 302 -2.43 20.21 -12.95
C ARG A 302 -2.47 19.70 -11.51
N LEU A 303 -2.78 18.41 -11.32
CA LEU A 303 -2.76 17.75 -10.01
C LEU A 303 -1.35 17.74 -9.43
N SER A 304 -0.33 17.44 -10.23
CA SER A 304 1.07 17.45 -9.81
C SER A 304 1.53 18.83 -9.31
N LYS A 305 1.06 19.92 -9.93
CA LYS A 305 1.31 21.29 -9.44
C LYS A 305 0.70 21.57 -8.06
N ASN A 306 -0.31 20.83 -7.68
CA ASN A 306 -0.96 20.88 -6.37
C ASN A 306 -0.48 19.75 -5.43
N HIS A 307 0.73 19.21 -5.67
CA HIS A 307 1.35 18.13 -4.89
C HIS A 307 0.58 16.79 -4.90
N VAL A 308 -0.31 16.57 -5.88
CA VAL A 308 -1.01 15.30 -6.09
C VAL A 308 -0.36 14.57 -7.26
N LEU A 309 0.37 13.48 -6.97
CA LEU A 309 1.04 12.67 -7.98
C LEU A 309 0.19 11.44 -8.33
N THR A 310 -0.16 11.31 -9.60
CA THR A 310 -0.87 10.15 -10.13
C THR A 310 0.08 9.22 -10.85
N ARG A 311 0.08 7.94 -10.50
CA ARG A 311 0.93 6.93 -11.16
C ARG A 311 0.39 6.50 -12.53
N ASN A 312 -0.93 6.57 -12.71
CA ASN A 312 -1.62 6.19 -13.94
C ASN A 312 -2.55 7.32 -14.38
N LEU A 313 -2.67 7.56 -15.68
CA LEU A 313 -3.61 8.54 -16.22
C LEU A 313 -5.07 8.19 -15.92
N SER A 314 -5.41 6.90 -15.93
CA SER A 314 -6.73 6.41 -15.54
C SER A 314 -7.10 6.72 -14.07
N ALA A 315 -6.11 6.90 -13.19
CA ALA A 315 -6.36 7.30 -11.80
C ALA A 315 -6.96 8.71 -11.69
N VAL A 316 -6.63 9.61 -12.61
CA VAL A 316 -7.22 10.98 -12.68
C VAL A 316 -8.71 10.90 -12.95
N GLU A 317 -9.11 10.04 -13.87
CA GLU A 317 -10.50 9.77 -14.19
C GLU A 317 -11.25 9.13 -13.03
N THR A 318 -10.67 8.05 -12.47
CA THR A 318 -11.24 7.34 -11.31
C THR A 318 -11.45 8.29 -10.13
N LEU A 319 -10.49 9.19 -9.88
CA LEU A 319 -10.62 10.21 -8.83
C LEU A 319 -11.79 11.13 -9.08
N GLY A 320 -11.98 11.58 -10.35
CA GLY A 320 -13.08 12.47 -10.74
C GLY A 320 -14.46 11.82 -10.74
N SER A 321 -14.53 10.49 -10.90
CA SER A 321 -15.78 9.70 -10.94
C SER A 321 -16.03 8.91 -9.64
N THR A 322 -15.22 9.13 -8.59
CA THR A 322 -15.34 8.42 -7.33
C THR A 322 -16.67 8.74 -6.63
N THR A 323 -17.44 7.70 -6.30
CA THR A 323 -18.70 7.79 -5.55
C THR A 323 -18.55 7.28 -4.11
N LEU A 324 -17.53 6.45 -3.84
CA LEU A 324 -17.25 5.88 -2.53
C LEU A 324 -15.75 5.83 -2.28
N ILE A 325 -15.34 6.23 -1.09
CA ILE A 325 -13.97 6.06 -0.58
C ILE A 325 -13.99 5.07 0.57
N ALA A 326 -13.29 3.94 0.40
CA ALA A 326 -13.02 2.99 1.47
C ALA A 326 -11.65 3.33 2.08
N SER A 327 -11.66 3.75 3.34
CA SER A 327 -10.45 4.20 4.05
C SER A 327 -10.10 3.27 5.20
N ASP A 328 -8.81 2.96 5.34
CA ASP A 328 -8.30 2.34 6.56
C ASP A 328 -8.34 3.34 7.72
N LYS A 329 -8.47 2.84 8.96
CA LYS A 329 -8.45 3.68 10.16
C LYS A 329 -7.03 4.09 10.51
N THR A 330 -6.16 3.09 10.76
CA THR A 330 -4.85 3.29 11.40
C THR A 330 -3.85 3.96 10.45
N GLY A 331 -3.24 5.06 10.88
CA GLY A 331 -2.27 5.81 10.09
C GLY A 331 -2.87 6.60 8.90
N THR A 332 -4.15 6.37 8.55
CA THR A 332 -4.87 7.08 7.48
C THR A 332 -5.85 8.10 8.06
N ILE A 333 -6.88 7.65 8.76
CA ILE A 333 -7.84 8.50 9.49
C ILE A 333 -7.22 8.99 10.80
N THR A 334 -6.49 8.10 11.48
CA THR A 334 -5.81 8.38 12.73
C THR A 334 -4.31 8.64 12.51
N GLN A 335 -3.64 9.13 13.55
CA GLN A 335 -2.21 9.46 13.50
C GLN A 335 -1.30 8.21 13.40
N GLY A 336 -1.82 7.02 13.74
CA GLY A 336 -1.04 5.79 13.88
C GLY A 336 -0.12 5.83 15.10
N LYS A 337 -0.38 6.73 16.04
CA LYS A 337 0.37 6.90 17.29
C LYS A 337 -0.57 6.85 18.48
N LEU A 338 -0.33 5.89 19.37
CA LEU A 338 -1.07 5.81 20.60
C LEU A 338 -0.74 6.98 21.52
N LYS A 339 -1.76 7.49 22.22
CA LYS A 339 -1.61 8.48 23.29
C LYS A 339 -2.42 8.04 24.50
N VAL A 340 -1.96 8.37 25.68
CA VAL A 340 -2.74 8.22 26.90
C VAL A 340 -3.84 9.27 26.87
N GLU A 341 -5.10 8.83 26.86
CA GLU A 341 -6.30 9.67 26.83
C GLU A 341 -6.94 9.79 28.22
N SER A 342 -6.92 8.69 28.97
CA SER A 342 -7.52 8.63 30.30
C SER A 342 -6.75 7.68 31.21
N PHE A 343 -6.81 7.91 32.50
CA PHE A 343 -6.23 7.01 33.50
C PHE A 343 -7.05 7.07 34.81
N PHE A 344 -6.92 6.02 35.59
CA PHE A 344 -7.52 5.97 36.92
C PHE A 344 -6.59 5.23 37.90
N ALA A 345 -6.41 5.83 39.05
CA ALA A 345 -5.78 5.21 40.23
C ALA A 345 -6.26 5.89 41.49
N PRO A 346 -6.36 5.18 42.64
CA PRO A 346 -6.58 5.79 43.94
C PRO A 346 -5.45 6.75 44.37
N ASP A 347 -4.20 6.37 44.01
CA ASP A 347 -2.99 7.17 44.18
C ASP A 347 -2.28 7.35 42.83
N ILE A 348 -2.27 8.59 42.34
CA ILE A 348 -1.72 8.96 41.04
C ILE A 348 -0.19 8.88 41.03
N ASP A 349 0.47 9.23 42.13
CA ASP A 349 1.94 9.16 42.19
C ASP A 349 2.43 7.72 42.19
N ASN A 350 1.70 6.82 42.85
CA ASN A 350 1.95 5.39 42.78
C ASN A 350 1.72 4.84 41.38
N LEU A 351 0.67 5.29 40.68
CA LEU A 351 0.44 4.94 39.28
C LEU A 351 1.60 5.39 38.38
N HIS A 352 2.06 6.64 38.51
CA HIS A 352 3.18 7.17 37.75
C HIS A 352 4.47 6.39 38.03
N ARG A 353 4.73 6.03 39.27
CA ARG A 353 5.86 5.22 39.69
C ARG A 353 5.79 3.82 39.05
N CYS A 354 4.68 3.13 39.19
CA CYS A 354 4.43 1.82 38.64
C CYS A 354 4.58 1.86 37.10
N ALA A 355 3.93 2.81 36.44
CA ALA A 355 4.04 3.01 35.00
C ALA A 355 5.49 3.25 34.56
N SER A 356 6.24 4.10 35.28
CA SER A 356 7.64 4.40 34.96
C SER A 356 8.53 3.16 34.96
N TRP A 357 8.34 2.26 35.91
CA TRP A 357 9.18 1.06 36.03
C TRP A 357 8.74 -0.10 35.14
N ALA A 358 7.44 -0.23 34.87
CA ALA A 358 6.91 -1.31 34.06
C ALA A 358 7.20 -1.17 32.53
N LEU A 359 7.83 -0.05 32.10
CA LEU A 359 8.19 0.16 30.69
C LEU A 359 9.51 -0.51 30.31
N ASP A 360 9.59 -1.10 29.12
CA ASP A 360 10.87 -1.38 28.46
C ASP A 360 11.43 -0.06 27.88
N TRP A 361 12.18 0.64 28.74
CA TRP A 361 12.72 1.95 28.41
C TRP A 361 14.24 1.95 28.49
N GLN A 362 14.90 1.97 27.33
CA GLN A 362 16.34 1.92 27.19
C GLN A 362 16.84 3.19 26.49
N GLU A 363 17.92 3.79 27.00
CA GLU A 363 18.59 4.97 26.42
C GLU A 363 17.64 6.12 26.05
N GLY A 364 16.61 6.34 26.85
CA GLY A 364 15.66 7.43 26.63
C GLY A 364 14.53 7.14 25.61
N LYS A 365 14.40 5.89 25.12
CA LYS A 365 13.40 5.49 24.12
C LYS A 365 12.85 4.09 24.39
N SER A 366 11.64 3.83 23.93
CA SER A 366 11.08 2.49 23.80
C SER A 366 10.70 2.18 22.36
N SER A 367 10.82 0.92 21.98
CA SER A 367 10.36 0.43 20.67
C SER A 367 8.87 0.08 20.67
N ASP A 368 8.30 -0.22 21.84
CA ASP A 368 6.88 -0.53 21.97
C ASP A 368 6.02 0.73 21.88
N PRO A 369 4.96 0.76 21.07
CA PRO A 369 4.07 1.93 20.93
C PRO A 369 3.33 2.32 22.22
N LEU A 370 2.96 1.32 23.06
CA LEU A 370 2.31 1.60 24.35
C LEU A 370 3.29 2.23 25.33
N ASP A 371 4.50 1.70 25.41
CA ASP A 371 5.56 2.24 26.28
C ASP A 371 5.94 3.65 25.89
N ARG A 372 6.00 3.91 24.58
CA ARG A 372 6.27 5.25 24.07
C ARG A 372 5.17 6.23 24.49
N ALA A 373 3.91 5.82 24.35
CA ALA A 373 2.77 6.64 24.77
C ALA A 373 2.77 6.92 26.27
N VAL A 374 3.12 5.92 27.09
CA VAL A 374 3.24 6.10 28.56
C VAL A 374 4.44 6.97 28.89
N GLY A 375 5.58 6.79 28.21
CA GLY A 375 6.77 7.62 28.40
C GLY A 375 6.53 9.09 28.05
N GLU A 376 5.83 9.37 26.94
CA GLU A 376 5.42 10.72 26.55
C GLU A 376 4.44 11.34 27.58
N TRP A 377 3.49 10.54 28.09
CA TRP A 377 2.55 10.97 29.12
C TRP A 377 3.23 11.30 30.44
N LEU A 378 4.19 10.49 30.89
CA LEU A 378 4.94 10.73 32.11
C LEU A 378 5.90 11.92 31.99
N GLY A 379 6.47 12.18 30.81
CA GLY A 379 7.41 13.26 30.58
C GLY A 379 8.60 13.24 31.56
N GLU A 380 8.86 14.35 32.22
CA GLU A 380 9.98 14.48 33.19
C GLU A 380 9.83 13.55 34.42
N LYS A 381 8.60 13.18 34.80
CA LYS A 381 8.34 12.26 35.90
C LYS A 381 8.96 10.88 35.69
N LEU A 382 9.07 10.43 34.43
CA LEU A 382 9.71 9.16 34.08
C LEU A 382 11.14 9.08 34.62
N LEU A 383 11.93 10.11 34.37
CA LEU A 383 13.31 10.19 34.85
C LEU A 383 13.38 10.34 36.35
N HIS A 384 12.50 11.15 36.94
CA HIS A 384 12.43 11.36 38.39
C HIS A 384 12.22 10.05 39.15
N PHE A 385 11.25 9.21 38.75
CA PHE A 385 11.00 7.93 39.42
C PHE A 385 12.09 6.89 39.19
N ARG A 386 12.84 6.97 38.07
CA ARG A 386 13.93 6.04 37.76
C ARG A 386 15.29 6.39 38.35
N GLN A 387 15.45 7.53 39.03
CA GLN A 387 16.75 7.98 39.56
C GLN A 387 17.34 7.06 40.63
N ASN A 388 16.48 6.44 41.47
CA ASN A 388 16.92 5.76 42.69
C ASN A 388 16.79 4.23 42.65
N GLY A 389 16.59 3.62 41.48
CA GLY A 389 16.44 2.18 41.36
C GLY A 389 17.13 1.60 40.14
N LYS A 390 17.31 0.28 40.13
CA LYS A 390 17.88 -0.46 39.02
C LYS A 390 16.99 -1.64 38.65
N VAL A 391 16.63 -1.75 37.37
CA VAL A 391 15.97 -2.94 36.84
C VAL A 391 16.96 -4.12 36.90
N THR A 392 16.60 -5.16 37.62
CA THR A 392 17.39 -6.36 37.78
C THR A 392 16.99 -7.49 36.86
N LYS A 393 15.69 -7.57 36.52
CA LYS A 393 15.15 -8.54 35.57
C LYS A 393 13.98 -7.90 34.82
N PHE A 394 13.90 -8.13 33.52
CA PHE A 394 12.79 -7.71 32.70
C PHE A 394 12.11 -8.93 32.08
N HIS A 395 10.81 -9.04 32.24
CA HIS A 395 9.98 -10.08 31.64
C HIS A 395 9.26 -9.45 30.45
N HIS A 396 9.74 -9.77 29.24
CA HIS A 396 9.15 -9.27 28.01
C HIS A 396 7.72 -9.78 27.82
N PHE A 397 6.95 -9.08 27.00
CA PHE A 397 5.56 -9.42 26.74
C PHE A 397 5.39 -10.86 26.26
N ASP A 398 4.57 -11.62 26.99
CA ASP A 398 4.17 -12.96 26.63
C ASP A 398 2.73 -12.93 26.08
N THR A 399 2.56 -13.44 24.86
CA THR A 399 1.26 -13.46 24.18
C THR A 399 0.23 -14.36 24.86
N THR A 400 0.67 -15.38 25.59
CA THR A 400 -0.20 -16.32 26.34
C THR A 400 -0.63 -15.70 27.67
N LEU A 401 0.31 -15.07 28.37
CA LEU A 401 0.06 -14.46 29.68
C LEU A 401 -0.47 -13.03 29.57
N LYS A 402 -0.28 -12.38 28.44
CA LYS A 402 -0.77 -11.01 28.11
C LYS A 402 -0.32 -9.94 29.09
N TYR A 403 0.87 -10.07 29.64
CA TYR A 403 1.50 -9.02 30.47
C TYR A 403 3.00 -8.97 30.29
N GLU A 404 3.58 -7.94 30.83
CA GLU A 404 5.00 -7.61 30.85
C GLU A 404 5.36 -7.08 32.23
N ALA A 405 6.57 -7.35 32.72
CA ALA A 405 6.95 -6.96 34.07
C ALA A 405 8.43 -6.60 34.20
N ALA A 406 8.73 -5.68 35.11
CA ALA A 406 10.08 -5.29 35.47
C ALA A 406 10.33 -5.46 36.97
N THR A 407 11.32 -6.26 37.36
CA THR A 407 11.78 -6.39 38.72
C THR A 407 12.84 -5.34 39.02
N VAL A 408 12.57 -4.50 40.00
CA VAL A 408 13.38 -3.34 40.35
C VAL A 408 13.89 -3.46 41.77
N LYS A 409 15.18 -3.17 41.95
CA LYS A 409 15.79 -3.03 43.26
C LYS A 409 16.00 -1.56 43.58
N ASN A 410 15.38 -1.11 44.68
CA ASN A 410 15.48 0.27 45.17
C ASN A 410 15.72 0.28 46.67
N GLY A 411 16.83 0.82 47.15
CA GLY A 411 17.14 0.98 48.57
C GLY A 411 17.12 -0.29 49.44
N GLY A 412 17.26 -1.49 48.83
CA GLY A 412 17.19 -2.80 49.49
C GLY A 412 15.85 -3.53 49.33
N GLU A 413 14.77 -2.86 48.92
CA GLU A 413 13.52 -3.50 48.55
C GLU A 413 13.58 -3.97 47.09
N VAL A 414 12.93 -5.13 46.81
CA VAL A 414 12.75 -5.68 45.48
C VAL A 414 11.26 -5.72 45.20
N ILE A 415 10.84 -4.97 44.18
CA ILE A 415 9.44 -4.86 43.76
C ILE A 415 9.38 -5.18 42.28
N THR A 416 8.38 -5.97 41.86
CA THR A 416 8.10 -6.24 40.47
C THR A 416 6.89 -5.44 40.03
N TYR A 417 7.08 -4.55 39.07
CA TYR A 417 6.02 -3.75 38.45
C TYR A 417 5.51 -4.45 37.21
N VAL A 418 4.19 -4.53 37.07
CA VAL A 418 3.51 -5.33 36.06
C VAL A 418 2.57 -4.43 35.24
N LYS A 419 2.58 -4.59 33.92
CA LYS A 419 1.55 -4.00 33.03
C LYS A 419 0.96 -5.09 32.15
N GLY A 420 -0.35 -5.07 31.91
CA GLY A 420 -0.97 -6.11 31.09
C GLY A 420 -2.46 -5.95 30.88
N ALA A 421 -3.04 -6.98 30.26
CA ALA A 421 -4.46 -7.04 30.01
C ALA A 421 -5.25 -7.14 31.32
N ALA A 422 -6.40 -6.49 31.37
CA ALA A 422 -7.25 -6.43 32.57
C ALA A 422 -7.65 -7.82 33.06
N GLU A 423 -8.04 -8.72 32.16
CA GLU A 423 -8.45 -10.10 32.50
C GLU A 423 -7.34 -10.86 33.25
N THR A 424 -6.10 -10.65 32.85
CA THR A 424 -4.94 -11.33 33.46
C THR A 424 -4.67 -10.78 34.85
N LEU A 425 -4.54 -9.45 34.99
CA LEU A 425 -4.20 -8.84 36.27
C LEU A 425 -5.32 -9.03 37.29
N ILE A 426 -6.58 -8.92 36.88
CA ILE A 426 -7.74 -9.15 37.74
C ILE A 426 -7.78 -10.60 38.26
N SER A 427 -7.45 -11.59 37.44
CA SER A 427 -7.43 -13.00 37.88
C SER A 427 -6.35 -13.30 38.92
N GLN A 428 -5.33 -12.46 39.00
CA GLN A 428 -4.20 -12.58 39.94
C GLN A 428 -4.21 -11.49 41.04
N ALA A 429 -5.29 -10.71 41.12
CA ALA A 429 -5.37 -9.59 42.03
C ALA A 429 -5.28 -10.01 43.50
N SER A 430 -4.54 -9.25 44.29
CA SER A 430 -4.48 -9.35 45.74
C SER A 430 -5.38 -8.32 46.45
N ASN A 431 -5.86 -7.33 45.73
CA ASN A 431 -6.77 -6.30 46.24
C ASN A 431 -8.09 -6.88 46.73
N PRO A 432 -8.78 -6.20 47.66
CA PRO A 432 -10.15 -6.54 48.08
C PRO A 432 -11.10 -6.60 46.88
N SER A 433 -12.04 -7.56 46.88
CA SER A 433 -12.99 -7.78 45.77
C SER A 433 -13.79 -6.53 45.37
N SER A 434 -14.07 -5.63 46.33
CA SER A 434 -14.74 -4.35 46.07
C SER A 434 -13.89 -3.37 45.24
N GLU A 435 -12.58 -3.37 45.45
CA GLU A 435 -11.64 -2.55 44.68
C GLU A 435 -11.43 -3.14 43.28
N VAL A 436 -11.28 -4.46 43.18
CA VAL A 436 -11.19 -5.16 41.90
C VAL A 436 -12.40 -4.87 41.03
N ALA A 437 -13.61 -4.94 41.61
CA ALA A 437 -14.85 -4.60 40.88
C ALA A 437 -14.86 -3.15 40.40
N LYS A 438 -14.31 -2.21 41.18
CA LYS A 438 -14.19 -0.82 40.78
C LYS A 438 -13.25 -0.64 39.60
N PHE A 439 -12.07 -1.28 39.60
CA PHE A 439 -11.13 -1.27 38.49
C PHE A 439 -11.76 -1.88 37.23
N GLN A 440 -12.49 -2.99 37.37
CA GLN A 440 -13.21 -3.61 36.26
C GLN A 440 -14.25 -2.66 35.63
N ASN A 441 -15.08 -2.02 36.46
CA ASN A 441 -16.10 -1.08 35.97
C ASN A 441 -15.47 0.10 35.19
N ILE A 442 -14.35 0.64 35.70
CA ILE A 442 -13.67 1.75 35.05
C ILE A 442 -12.99 1.29 33.73
N HIS A 443 -12.37 0.11 33.76
CA HIS A 443 -11.84 -0.52 32.53
C HIS A 443 -12.94 -0.63 31.47
N ASP A 444 -14.12 -1.14 31.85
CA ASP A 444 -15.22 -1.38 30.91
C ASP A 444 -15.79 -0.04 30.37
N ASP A 445 -15.88 1.00 31.20
CA ASP A 445 -16.29 2.34 30.77
C ASP A 445 -15.28 2.95 29.76
N MET A 446 -13.99 2.84 30.03
CA MET A 446 -12.94 3.28 29.10
C MET A 446 -12.98 2.47 27.80
N ALA A 447 -13.14 1.15 27.88
CA ALA A 447 -13.23 0.27 26.72
C ALA A 447 -14.48 0.56 25.87
N GLN A 448 -15.63 0.86 26.50
CA GLN A 448 -16.86 1.28 25.79
C GLN A 448 -16.67 2.61 25.05
N LYS A 449 -15.82 3.49 25.56
CA LYS A 449 -15.41 4.73 24.87
C LYS A 449 -14.41 4.51 23.75
N GLY A 450 -14.07 3.25 23.46
CA GLY A 450 -13.18 2.88 22.36
C GLY A 450 -11.69 2.94 22.69
N MET A 451 -11.33 3.07 23.96
CA MET A 451 -9.92 3.07 24.38
C MET A 451 -9.38 1.65 24.47
N ARG A 452 -8.10 1.49 24.15
CA ARG A 452 -7.33 0.30 24.53
C ARG A 452 -6.87 0.51 25.97
N VAL A 453 -7.28 -0.35 26.89
CA VAL A 453 -6.97 -0.19 28.30
C VAL A 453 -5.96 -1.24 28.75
N ILE A 454 -4.93 -0.82 29.49
CA ILE A 454 -4.02 -1.69 30.22
C ILE A 454 -4.17 -1.45 31.71
N MET A 455 -3.96 -2.48 32.49
CA MET A 455 -3.84 -2.38 33.94
C MET A 455 -2.38 -2.38 34.36
N LEU A 456 -2.12 -1.69 35.46
CA LEU A 456 -0.83 -1.57 36.11
C LEU A 456 -0.96 -2.08 37.53
N GLY A 457 0.06 -2.82 37.98
CA GLY A 457 0.10 -3.36 39.34
C GLY A 457 1.52 -3.60 39.81
N GLU A 458 1.69 -3.94 41.07
CA GLU A 458 2.97 -4.30 41.68
C GLU A 458 2.86 -5.60 42.48
N THR A 459 3.99 -6.28 42.66
CA THR A 459 4.07 -7.48 43.50
C THR A 459 5.44 -7.60 44.14
N LYS A 460 5.47 -8.15 45.33
CA LYS A 460 6.70 -8.53 46.04
C LYS A 460 7.15 -9.97 45.71
N SER A 461 6.38 -10.69 44.90
CA SER A 461 6.73 -12.05 44.47
C SER A 461 7.91 -12.00 43.49
N VAL A 462 8.98 -12.77 43.78
CA VAL A 462 10.23 -12.79 43.01
C VAL A 462 10.42 -14.16 42.33
N GLY A 463 9.43 -15.05 42.35
CA GLY A 463 9.51 -16.42 41.82
C GLY A 463 9.51 -16.45 40.28
N GLU A 464 10.02 -17.56 39.71
CA GLU A 464 10.03 -17.78 38.24
C GLU A 464 8.63 -18.10 37.69
N ASN A 465 7.74 -18.63 38.51
CA ASN A 465 6.39 -18.99 38.11
C ASN A 465 5.44 -17.79 38.19
N ILE A 466 5.40 -17.06 37.14
CA ILE A 466 4.64 -15.82 36.99
C ILE A 466 3.12 -16.05 37.18
N LYS A 467 2.60 -17.25 36.92
CA LYS A 467 1.18 -17.61 37.11
C LYS A 467 0.74 -17.64 38.58
N GLU A 468 1.70 -17.72 39.50
CA GLU A 468 1.43 -17.76 40.95
C GLU A 468 1.57 -16.40 41.63
N TRP A 469 1.89 -15.34 40.86
CA TRP A 469 2.03 -14.02 41.43
C TRP A 469 0.69 -13.49 41.93
N ARG A 470 0.76 -12.83 43.10
CA ARG A 470 -0.32 -12.03 43.63
C ARG A 470 0.01 -10.57 43.35
N ILE A 471 -0.84 -9.93 42.53
CA ILE A 471 -0.60 -8.59 42.02
C ILE A 471 -1.53 -7.61 42.71
N ASP A 472 -0.97 -6.58 43.32
CA ASP A 472 -1.74 -5.44 43.82
C ASP A 472 -1.98 -4.47 42.68
N ILE A 473 -3.23 -4.34 42.24
CA ILE A 473 -3.64 -3.46 41.14
C ILE A 473 -3.57 -2.02 41.61
N ILE A 474 -2.74 -1.22 40.96
CA ILE A 474 -2.51 0.20 41.26
C ILE A 474 -3.47 1.07 40.45
N GLY A 475 -3.76 0.72 39.21
CA GLY A 475 -4.64 1.51 38.36
C GLY A 475 -4.71 1.00 36.91
N CYS A 476 -5.38 1.81 36.09
CA CYS A 476 -5.49 1.54 34.65
C CYS A 476 -5.22 2.80 33.82
N VAL A 477 -4.74 2.57 32.60
CA VAL A 477 -4.41 3.60 31.61
C VAL A 477 -5.09 3.25 30.30
N GLY A 478 -5.89 4.20 29.77
CA GLY A 478 -6.61 4.08 28.50
C GLY A 478 -5.90 4.83 27.39
N PHE A 479 -5.71 4.17 26.26
CA PHE A 479 -5.02 4.68 25.08
C PHE A 479 -5.97 4.83 23.92
N ILE A 480 -5.75 5.88 23.14
CA ILE A 480 -6.42 6.10 21.87
C ILE A 480 -5.38 6.44 20.81
N ASP A 481 -5.66 6.04 19.58
CA ASP A 481 -4.97 6.57 18.39
C ASP A 481 -5.84 7.70 17.84
N PRO A 482 -5.50 8.98 18.10
CA PRO A 482 -6.37 10.10 17.79
C PRO A 482 -6.49 10.33 16.29
N PRO A 483 -7.63 10.84 15.81
CA PRO A 483 -7.76 11.30 14.43
C PRO A 483 -6.71 12.36 14.09
N LYS A 484 -6.31 12.42 12.82
CA LYS A 484 -5.51 13.54 12.31
C LYS A 484 -6.36 14.81 12.33
N SER A 485 -5.72 15.96 12.54
CA SER A 485 -6.39 17.25 12.72
C SER A 485 -7.21 17.71 11.52
N ASP A 486 -6.83 17.28 10.30
CA ASP A 486 -7.44 17.66 9.03
C ASP A 486 -8.55 16.71 8.56
N VAL A 487 -8.69 15.53 9.18
CA VAL A 487 -9.62 14.48 8.75
C VAL A 487 -11.08 14.93 8.84
N LEU A 488 -11.48 15.62 9.91
CA LEU A 488 -12.87 16.09 10.06
C LEU A 488 -13.27 17.01 8.89
N ALA A 489 -12.39 17.93 8.52
CA ALA A 489 -12.62 18.84 7.39
C ALA A 489 -12.63 18.09 6.06
N ALA A 490 -11.74 17.11 5.88
CA ALA A 490 -11.68 16.28 4.68
C ALA A 490 -12.95 15.43 4.51
N VAL A 491 -13.42 14.78 5.59
CA VAL A 491 -14.67 14.00 5.62
C VAL A 491 -15.86 14.87 5.21
N HIS A 492 -15.99 16.05 5.81
CA HIS A 492 -17.08 16.98 5.50
C HIS A 492 -17.04 17.46 4.03
N SER A 493 -15.85 17.77 3.52
CA SER A 493 -15.68 18.18 2.11
C SER A 493 -16.04 17.05 1.14
N THR A 494 -15.65 15.81 1.48
CA THR A 494 -15.94 14.60 0.71
C THR A 494 -17.45 14.33 0.68
N GLN A 495 -18.13 14.44 1.82
CA GLN A 495 -19.58 14.27 1.90
C GLN A 495 -20.35 15.35 1.14
N LYS A 496 -19.88 16.62 1.20
CA LYS A 496 -20.44 17.71 0.39
C LYS A 496 -20.31 17.46 -1.12
N ALA A 497 -19.27 16.79 -1.55
CA ALA A 497 -19.09 16.38 -2.94
C ALA A 497 -19.99 15.19 -3.34
N GLY A 498 -20.83 14.67 -2.43
CA GLY A 498 -21.69 13.51 -2.67
C GLY A 498 -20.96 12.17 -2.62
N ILE A 499 -19.72 12.15 -2.14
CA ILE A 499 -18.90 10.94 -2.05
C ILE A 499 -19.14 10.29 -0.68
N ARG A 500 -19.48 9.02 -0.70
CA ARG A 500 -19.69 8.23 0.51
C ARG A 500 -18.38 7.74 1.10
N LEU A 501 -18.27 7.74 2.42
CA LEU A 501 -17.10 7.22 3.15
C LEU A 501 -17.44 5.90 3.85
N LEU A 502 -16.52 4.93 3.76
CA LEU A 502 -16.57 3.63 4.41
C LEU A 502 -15.25 3.40 5.15
N MET A 503 -15.30 3.35 6.47
CA MET A 503 -14.12 3.01 7.28
C MET A 503 -13.96 1.50 7.39
N ILE A 504 -12.76 0.99 7.11
CA ILE A 504 -12.44 -0.44 7.18
C ILE A 504 -11.25 -0.62 8.12
N THR A 505 -11.39 -1.45 9.17
CA THR A 505 -10.32 -1.62 10.17
C THR A 505 -10.27 -3.01 10.78
N GLY A 506 -9.07 -3.46 11.20
CA GLY A 506 -8.88 -4.64 12.02
C GLY A 506 -9.29 -4.46 13.50
N ASP A 507 -9.53 -3.22 13.94
CA ASP A 507 -9.85 -2.89 15.31
C ASP A 507 -11.21 -3.41 15.80
N ASN A 508 -11.38 -3.34 17.13
CA ASN A 508 -12.65 -3.63 17.79
C ASN A 508 -13.78 -2.69 17.28
N PRO A 509 -15.02 -3.22 17.09
CA PRO A 509 -16.16 -2.44 16.63
C PRO A 509 -16.48 -1.19 17.46
N LEU A 510 -16.29 -1.22 18.78
CA LEU A 510 -16.54 -0.09 19.65
C LEU A 510 -15.54 1.05 19.41
N THR A 511 -14.24 0.72 19.32
CA THR A 511 -13.19 1.69 18.98
C THR A 511 -13.42 2.28 17.59
N ALA A 512 -13.74 1.42 16.61
CA ALA A 512 -14.02 1.86 15.25
C ALA A 512 -15.23 2.80 15.19
N LYS A 513 -16.31 2.48 15.93
CA LYS A 513 -17.50 3.33 16.04
C LYS A 513 -17.17 4.68 16.65
N ALA A 514 -16.43 4.70 17.75
CA ALA A 514 -16.08 5.94 18.45
C ALA A 514 -15.32 6.90 17.53
N ILE A 515 -14.26 6.41 16.86
CA ILE A 515 -13.47 7.21 15.91
C ILE A 515 -14.32 7.66 14.72
N ALA A 516 -15.11 6.74 14.11
CA ALA A 516 -15.95 7.07 12.97
C ALA A 516 -17.02 8.13 13.31
N THR A 517 -17.56 8.10 14.53
CA THR A 517 -18.50 9.12 15.02
C THR A 517 -17.78 10.46 15.19
N GLN A 518 -16.59 10.46 15.81
CA GLN A 518 -15.81 11.67 16.06
C GLN A 518 -15.42 12.40 14.77
N VAL A 519 -15.11 11.66 13.70
CA VAL A 519 -14.74 12.24 12.40
C VAL A 519 -15.92 12.43 11.45
N GLY A 520 -17.16 12.10 11.85
CA GLY A 520 -18.36 12.31 11.05
C GLY A 520 -18.58 11.27 9.93
N ILE A 521 -17.91 10.13 9.97
CA ILE A 521 -18.12 9.02 9.02
C ILE A 521 -19.35 8.18 9.42
N TYR A 522 -19.56 7.96 10.73
CA TYR A 522 -20.68 7.19 11.27
C TYR A 522 -21.75 8.12 11.83
N HIS A 523 -23.00 7.86 11.45
CA HIS A 523 -24.18 8.52 12.02
C HIS A 523 -25.12 7.49 12.65
N GLN A 524 -25.91 7.91 13.63
CA GLN A 524 -26.85 7.05 14.32
C GLN A 524 -27.82 6.40 13.34
N GLY A 525 -28.02 5.08 13.44
CA GLY A 525 -28.88 4.29 12.53
C GLY A 525 -28.13 3.62 11.39
N GLN A 526 -26.88 3.95 11.13
CA GLN A 526 -26.06 3.24 10.15
C GLN A 526 -25.51 1.92 10.73
N ARG A 527 -25.22 0.98 9.85
CA ARG A 527 -24.72 -0.35 10.23
C ARG A 527 -23.21 -0.35 10.44
N ILE A 528 -22.76 -1.08 11.44
CA ILE A 528 -21.38 -1.53 11.62
C ILE A 528 -21.36 -3.02 11.29
N LEU A 529 -20.51 -3.42 10.35
CA LEU A 529 -20.33 -4.82 9.95
C LEU A 529 -19.05 -5.35 10.58
N ILE A 530 -19.02 -6.62 10.97
CA ILE A 530 -17.82 -7.28 11.50
C ILE A 530 -17.33 -8.40 10.56
N GLY A 531 -16.03 -8.68 10.58
CA GLY A 531 -15.42 -9.69 9.71
C GLY A 531 -16.13 -11.06 9.75
N SER A 532 -16.46 -11.54 10.95
CA SER A 532 -17.18 -12.82 11.12
C SER A 532 -18.61 -12.83 10.57
N GLU A 533 -19.23 -11.67 10.35
CA GLU A 533 -20.52 -11.59 9.63
C GLU A 533 -20.26 -11.65 8.12
N ILE A 534 -19.17 -11.05 7.63
CA ILE A 534 -18.80 -11.07 6.21
C ILE A 534 -18.61 -12.51 5.73
N ASP A 535 -18.00 -13.37 6.55
CA ASP A 535 -17.78 -14.79 6.23
C ASP A 535 -19.09 -15.56 6.00
N LYS A 536 -20.16 -15.17 6.69
CA LYS A 536 -21.47 -15.84 6.64
C LYS A 536 -22.37 -15.34 5.51
N LEU A 537 -22.05 -14.19 4.91
CA LEU A 537 -22.88 -13.56 3.88
C LEU A 537 -22.45 -14.02 2.48
N THR A 538 -23.44 -14.30 1.62
CA THR A 538 -23.17 -14.40 0.17
C THR A 538 -22.84 -13.04 -0.41
N ASP A 539 -22.21 -12.99 -1.59
CA ASP A 539 -21.83 -11.73 -2.24
C ASP A 539 -23.02 -10.78 -2.50
N ALA A 540 -24.19 -11.35 -2.83
CA ALA A 540 -25.42 -10.59 -3.01
C ALA A 540 -25.93 -9.99 -1.69
N GLN A 541 -25.87 -10.75 -0.61
CA GLN A 541 -26.27 -10.30 0.73
C GLN A 541 -25.30 -9.24 1.25
N LEU A 542 -23.99 -9.45 1.06
CA LEU A 542 -22.94 -8.50 1.45
C LEU A 542 -23.10 -7.17 0.69
N ALA A 543 -23.35 -7.22 -0.62
CA ALA A 543 -23.61 -6.00 -1.40
C ALA A 543 -24.84 -5.22 -0.90
N LYS A 544 -25.89 -5.92 -0.46
CA LYS A 544 -27.08 -5.26 0.14
C LYS A 544 -26.75 -4.67 1.51
N ALA A 545 -25.97 -5.39 2.33
CA ALA A 545 -25.56 -4.90 3.65
C ALA A 545 -24.65 -3.67 3.54
N LEU A 546 -23.72 -3.65 2.58
CA LEU A 546 -22.81 -2.54 2.35
C LEU A 546 -23.49 -1.22 2.01
N LYS A 547 -24.73 -1.24 1.49
CA LYS A 547 -25.46 0.01 1.17
C LYS A 547 -25.70 0.91 2.38
N ASN A 548 -25.90 0.36 3.56
CA ASN A 548 -26.13 1.12 4.81
C ASN A 548 -25.01 0.95 5.83
N THR A 549 -23.82 0.47 5.41
CA THR A 549 -22.67 0.25 6.30
C THR A 549 -21.69 1.40 6.16
N SER A 550 -21.32 2.04 7.26
CA SER A 550 -20.30 3.11 7.30
C SER A 550 -18.98 2.63 7.92
N VAL A 551 -19.01 1.53 8.67
CA VAL A 551 -17.84 0.99 9.36
C VAL A 551 -17.81 -0.53 9.20
N ILE A 552 -16.64 -1.05 8.86
CA ILE A 552 -16.36 -2.49 8.88
C ILE A 552 -15.19 -2.73 9.83
N ALA A 553 -15.42 -3.54 10.86
CA ALA A 553 -14.48 -3.78 11.94
C ALA A 553 -14.04 -5.25 12.01
N ARG A 554 -12.90 -5.54 12.66
CA ARG A 554 -12.29 -6.88 12.81
C ARG A 554 -12.15 -7.61 11.47
N VAL A 555 -11.65 -6.91 10.45
CA VAL A 555 -11.45 -7.47 9.11
C VAL A 555 -10.03 -7.98 8.91
N THR A 556 -9.93 -9.06 8.16
CA THR A 556 -8.68 -9.57 7.58
C THR A 556 -8.41 -8.91 6.21
N PRO A 557 -7.21 -9.04 5.66
CA PRO A 557 -6.91 -8.61 4.29
C PRO A 557 -7.86 -9.21 3.24
N ASP A 558 -8.25 -10.48 3.39
CA ASP A 558 -9.20 -11.16 2.49
C ASP A 558 -10.59 -10.52 2.52
N HIS A 559 -11.06 -10.13 3.71
CA HIS A 559 -12.31 -9.38 3.84
C HIS A 559 -12.23 -8.03 3.13
N LYS A 560 -11.12 -7.29 3.28
CA LYS A 560 -10.90 -6.01 2.58
C LYS A 560 -10.98 -6.21 1.06
N TYR A 561 -10.28 -7.21 0.53
CA TYR A 561 -10.30 -7.55 -0.90
C TYR A 561 -11.71 -7.89 -1.39
N ARG A 562 -12.43 -8.76 -0.67
CA ARG A 562 -13.78 -9.18 -1.01
C ARG A 562 -14.77 -8.01 -1.05
N VAL A 563 -14.70 -7.13 -0.04
CA VAL A 563 -15.54 -5.91 0.04
C VAL A 563 -15.26 -4.99 -1.15
N VAL A 564 -14.00 -4.70 -1.45
CA VAL A 564 -13.62 -3.84 -2.58
C VAL A 564 -14.10 -4.44 -3.90
N LYS A 565 -13.88 -5.75 -4.12
CA LYS A 565 -14.32 -6.44 -5.34
C LYS A 565 -15.85 -6.39 -5.55
N ILE A 566 -16.64 -6.47 -4.47
CA ILE A 566 -18.09 -6.36 -4.53
C ILE A 566 -18.53 -4.93 -4.83
N LEU A 567 -17.89 -3.94 -4.21
CA LEU A 567 -18.18 -2.53 -4.43
C LEU A 567 -17.84 -2.09 -5.87
N GLN A 568 -16.77 -2.65 -6.47
CA GLN A 568 -16.41 -2.39 -7.86
C GLN A 568 -17.34 -3.01 -8.90
N LYS A 569 -18.00 -4.14 -8.60
CA LYS A 569 -18.91 -4.84 -9.51
C LYS A 569 -20.27 -4.18 -9.66
N ARG A 570 -20.62 -3.28 -8.79
CA ARG A 570 -21.94 -2.60 -8.77
C ARG A 570 -21.70 -1.11 -8.72
N ASP A 571 -22.42 -0.38 -9.59
CA ASP A 571 -22.62 1.06 -9.46
C ASP A 571 -23.42 1.30 -8.15
N VAL A 572 -22.70 1.41 -7.03
CA VAL A 572 -23.28 1.58 -5.69
C VAL A 572 -23.16 3.03 -5.27
#